data_5deec7f00b873c6b46e86440f6aa736b
#
_entry.id   5deec7f00b873c6b46e86440f6aa736b
#
_cell.length_a   1.000
_cell.length_b   1.000
_cell.length_c   1.000
_cell.angle_alpha   90.00
_cell.angle_beta   90.00
_cell.angle_gamma   90.00
#
_symmetry.space_group_name_H-M   'P 1'
#
loop_
_entity.id
_entity.type
_entity.pdbx_description
1 polymer ?
#
loop_
_entity_poly.entity_id
_entity_poly.type
_entity_poly.pdbx_seq_one_letter_code
_entity_poly.pdbx_strand_id
1 'polypeptide(L)'
;MFWAGGAGWNLRPLYEYAMLTGNVTYLKEKVYPLYKEMADFYEDYLVEGTDGLYHITTSISPENAPKGTNTWLSKDATMDVAIAREVFTFLCDMGRRFHASSAEMERWNAILQKLPAYRINNDGALAEWVDPAYPDIYNHRHNSHLYPVFPGIDLVGPDADPALQKAAKVALDKRFGFDTSSAHGLIHLALQAARLGDADKVRQNIERFSKRNYLYDGLITSHEPGRTIFNLDAILSFPRLLMEMLVFTKSGYIEFLPAWPVGFPDGSLKGMRIYG
;
A
#
# COMPACT_ATOMS: atom_id res chain seq x y z
N MET A 1 6.35 0.91 -20.45
CA MET A 1 6.97 0.08 -19.39
C MET A 1 5.90 -0.87 -18.88
N PHE A 2 6.18 -2.16 -18.77
CA PHE A 2 5.27 -3.15 -18.16
C PHE A 2 5.56 -3.23 -16.66
N TRP A 3 4.53 -3.13 -15.82
CA TRP A 3 4.63 -3.28 -14.37
C TRP A 3 3.64 -4.35 -13.89
N ALA A 4 4.16 -5.46 -13.36
CA ALA A 4 3.39 -6.62 -12.97
C ALA A 4 2.38 -6.34 -11.84
N GLY A 5 2.68 -5.43 -10.93
CA GLY A 5 1.79 -5.05 -9.82
C GLY A 5 0.59 -4.21 -10.23
N GLY A 6 0.63 -3.55 -11.40
CA GLY A 6 -0.37 -2.54 -11.76
C GLY A 6 -1.81 -3.03 -11.81
N ALA A 7 -2.06 -4.20 -12.39
CA ALA A 7 -3.40 -4.77 -12.46
C ALA A 7 -3.90 -5.22 -11.07
N GLY A 8 -3.08 -5.94 -10.31
CA GLY A 8 -3.42 -6.36 -8.96
C GLY A 8 -3.75 -5.17 -8.05
N TRP A 9 -2.97 -4.09 -8.12
CA TRP A 9 -3.26 -2.87 -7.38
C TRP A 9 -4.63 -2.26 -7.74
N ASN A 10 -4.97 -2.23 -9.03
CA ASN A 10 -6.26 -1.68 -9.50
C ASN A 10 -7.47 -2.53 -9.10
N LEU A 11 -7.30 -3.78 -8.70
CA LEU A 11 -8.40 -4.61 -8.18
C LEU A 11 -8.80 -4.22 -6.75
N ARG A 12 -7.88 -3.66 -5.97
CA ARG A 12 -8.13 -3.30 -4.58
C ARG A 12 -9.32 -2.35 -4.38
N PRO A 13 -9.46 -1.21 -5.09
CA PRO A 13 -10.62 -0.33 -4.95
C PRO A 13 -11.96 -1.02 -5.22
N LEU A 14 -11.98 -1.98 -6.15
CA LEU A 14 -13.20 -2.75 -6.45
C LEU A 14 -13.59 -3.65 -5.29
N TYR A 15 -12.62 -4.33 -4.69
CA TYR A 15 -12.82 -5.14 -3.49
C TYR A 15 -13.26 -4.28 -2.30
N GLU A 16 -12.55 -3.17 -2.03
CA GLU A 16 -12.91 -2.23 -0.95
C GLU A 16 -14.33 -1.69 -1.12
N TYR A 17 -14.71 -1.31 -2.35
CA TYR A 17 -16.07 -0.84 -2.62
C TYR A 17 -17.12 -1.91 -2.26
N ALA A 18 -16.90 -3.15 -2.67
CA ALA A 18 -17.81 -4.24 -2.34
C ALA A 18 -17.93 -4.46 -0.83
N MET A 19 -16.81 -4.45 -0.12
CA MET A 19 -16.76 -4.66 1.33
C MET A 19 -17.41 -3.50 2.09
N LEU A 20 -17.10 -2.26 1.74
CA LEU A 20 -17.63 -1.06 2.40
C LEU A 20 -19.13 -0.83 2.12
N THR A 21 -19.64 -1.34 1.00
CA THR A 21 -21.06 -1.22 0.65
C THR A 21 -21.88 -2.44 1.05
N GLY A 22 -21.23 -3.55 1.43
CA GLY A 22 -21.91 -4.84 1.63
C GLY A 22 -22.49 -5.43 0.36
N ASN A 23 -22.03 -5.01 -0.83
CA ASN A 23 -22.58 -5.47 -2.10
C ASN A 23 -22.01 -6.83 -2.50
N VAL A 24 -22.60 -7.89 -1.92
CA VAL A 24 -22.19 -9.29 -2.16
C VAL A 24 -22.34 -9.72 -3.61
N THR A 25 -23.39 -9.26 -4.30
CA THR A 25 -23.61 -9.56 -5.71
C THR A 25 -22.48 -8.99 -6.58
N TYR A 26 -22.12 -7.73 -6.36
CA TYR A 26 -21.00 -7.11 -7.05
C TYR A 26 -19.68 -7.82 -6.76
N LEU A 27 -19.44 -8.17 -5.48
CA LEU A 27 -18.25 -8.93 -5.09
C LEU A 27 -18.15 -10.26 -5.85
N LYS A 28 -19.25 -11.02 -5.89
CA LYS A 28 -19.30 -12.34 -6.53
C LYS A 28 -19.22 -12.29 -8.05
N GLU A 29 -19.98 -11.39 -8.67
CA GLU A 29 -20.19 -11.42 -10.12
C GLU A 29 -19.18 -10.56 -10.90
N LYS A 30 -18.58 -9.58 -10.25
CA LYS A 30 -17.65 -8.64 -10.90
C LYS A 30 -16.23 -8.74 -10.34
N VAL A 31 -16.05 -8.70 -9.01
CA VAL A 31 -14.74 -8.64 -8.41
C VAL A 31 -14.05 -10.01 -8.38
N TYR A 32 -14.75 -11.03 -7.90
CA TYR A 32 -14.17 -12.37 -7.75
C TYR A 32 -13.62 -12.97 -9.07
N PRO A 33 -14.32 -12.88 -10.22
CA PRO A 33 -13.73 -13.32 -11.49
C PRO A 33 -12.44 -12.62 -11.87
N LEU A 34 -12.36 -11.29 -11.67
CA LEU A 34 -11.15 -10.52 -11.97
C LEU A 34 -9.96 -10.94 -11.09
N TYR A 35 -10.20 -11.26 -9.82
CA TYR A 35 -9.16 -11.79 -8.94
C TYR A 35 -8.70 -13.18 -9.36
N LYS A 36 -9.59 -14.02 -9.93
CA LYS A 36 -9.19 -15.32 -10.49
C LYS A 36 -8.30 -15.15 -11.72
N GLU A 37 -8.66 -14.26 -12.64
CA GLU A 37 -7.82 -13.95 -13.80
C GLU A 37 -6.46 -13.37 -13.39
N MET A 38 -6.43 -12.56 -12.32
CA MET A 38 -5.18 -12.03 -11.80
C MET A 38 -4.33 -13.12 -11.14
N ALA A 39 -4.95 -14.11 -10.50
CA ALA A 39 -4.25 -15.27 -9.96
C ALA A 39 -3.65 -16.12 -11.10
N ASP A 40 -4.40 -16.39 -12.16
CA ASP A 40 -3.92 -17.11 -13.34
C ASP A 40 -2.71 -16.37 -13.96
N PHE A 41 -2.76 -15.02 -14.05
CA PHE A 41 -1.60 -14.24 -14.47
C PHE A 41 -0.38 -14.45 -13.56
N TYR A 42 -0.55 -14.42 -12.24
CA TYR A 42 0.58 -14.64 -11.33
C TYR A 42 1.09 -16.08 -11.37
N GLU A 43 0.23 -17.07 -11.59
CA GLU A 43 0.64 -18.46 -11.75
C GLU A 43 1.59 -18.64 -12.94
N ASP A 44 1.35 -17.90 -14.05
CA ASP A 44 2.22 -17.91 -15.21
C ASP A 44 3.47 -17.03 -15.04
N TYR A 45 3.38 -15.96 -14.25
CA TYR A 45 4.43 -14.95 -14.14
C TYR A 45 5.46 -15.25 -13.05
N LEU A 46 5.05 -15.91 -11.97
CA LEU A 46 5.92 -16.26 -10.86
C LEU A 46 6.92 -17.36 -11.25
N VAL A 47 8.17 -17.19 -10.84
CA VAL A 47 9.24 -18.14 -11.12
C VAL A 47 9.66 -18.84 -9.83
N GLU A 48 9.58 -20.16 -9.78
CA GLU A 48 10.07 -20.92 -8.63
C GLU A 48 11.61 -20.88 -8.59
N GLY A 49 12.14 -20.37 -7.48
CA GLY A 49 13.58 -20.32 -7.23
C GLY A 49 14.15 -21.61 -6.67
N THR A 50 15.47 -21.69 -6.63
CA THR A 50 16.20 -22.85 -6.02
C THR A 50 16.00 -22.95 -4.50
N ASP A 51 15.50 -21.89 -3.87
CA ASP A 51 15.10 -21.81 -2.46
C ASP A 51 13.66 -22.30 -2.21
N GLY A 52 12.94 -22.70 -3.28
CA GLY A 52 11.57 -23.18 -3.21
C GLY A 52 10.52 -22.09 -3.05
N LEU A 53 10.91 -20.80 -3.15
CA LEU A 53 10.00 -19.68 -3.13
C LEU A 53 9.62 -19.25 -4.56
N TYR A 54 8.49 -18.56 -4.68
CA TYR A 54 8.04 -17.93 -5.94
C TYR A 54 8.51 -16.48 -6.01
N HIS A 55 9.29 -16.16 -7.02
CA HIS A 55 9.88 -14.87 -7.23
C HIS A 55 9.21 -14.09 -8.36
N ILE A 56 9.17 -12.79 -8.24
CA ILE A 56 8.71 -11.86 -9.27
C ILE A 56 9.93 -11.35 -10.02
N THR A 57 10.12 -11.85 -11.25
CA THR A 57 11.21 -11.48 -12.15
C THR A 57 10.63 -11.27 -13.55
N THR A 58 10.52 -10.07 -14.05
CA THR A 58 11.08 -8.79 -13.68
C THR A 58 10.16 -8.03 -12.72
N SER A 59 10.70 -7.42 -11.70
CA SER A 59 9.96 -6.61 -10.71
C SER A 59 10.43 -5.17 -10.73
N ILE A 60 9.56 -4.25 -10.32
CA ILE A 60 9.85 -2.81 -10.26
C ILE A 60 9.27 -2.24 -8.97
N SER A 61 10.08 -1.46 -8.24
CA SER A 61 9.55 -0.55 -7.22
C SER A 61 9.27 0.81 -7.87
N PRO A 62 8.02 1.11 -8.24
CA PRO A 62 7.72 2.33 -9.01
C PRO A 62 7.96 3.60 -8.18
N GLU A 63 8.70 4.55 -8.67
CA GLU A 63 9.61 4.61 -9.84
C GLU A 63 11.06 4.70 -9.35
N ASN A 64 11.46 3.82 -8.42
CA ASN A 64 12.77 3.84 -7.80
C ASN A 64 13.71 2.78 -8.40
N ALA A 65 15.00 3.06 -8.37
CA ALA A 65 16.04 2.12 -8.77
C ALA A 65 16.89 1.71 -7.56
N PRO A 66 17.39 0.46 -7.49
CA PRO A 66 18.33 0.08 -6.47
C PRO A 66 19.59 0.95 -6.51
N LYS A 67 20.15 1.27 -5.34
CA LYS A 67 21.34 2.11 -5.23
C LYS A 67 22.49 1.56 -6.06
N GLY A 68 23.07 2.41 -6.90
CA GLY A 68 24.20 2.02 -7.76
C GLY A 68 23.81 1.35 -9.08
N THR A 69 22.52 1.27 -9.40
CA THR A 69 22.05 0.77 -10.69
C THR A 69 21.50 1.93 -11.53
N ASN A 70 21.47 1.72 -12.86
CA ASN A 70 20.85 2.66 -13.82
C ASN A 70 19.54 2.09 -14.39
N THR A 71 18.94 1.11 -13.71
CA THR A 71 17.71 0.47 -14.16
C THR A 71 16.74 0.33 -13.01
N TRP A 72 15.45 0.45 -13.32
CA TRP A 72 14.36 0.15 -12.37
C TRP A 72 14.05 -1.35 -12.30
N LEU A 73 14.60 -2.13 -13.25
CA LEU A 73 14.38 -3.56 -13.29
C LEU A 73 15.12 -4.25 -12.14
N SER A 74 14.38 -5.03 -11.39
CA SER A 74 14.86 -5.74 -10.20
C SER A 74 14.17 -7.09 -10.07
N LYS A 75 14.40 -7.74 -8.97
CA LYS A 75 13.70 -8.95 -8.52
C LYS A 75 13.04 -8.63 -7.17
N ASP A 76 11.81 -9.09 -6.99
CA ASP A 76 11.08 -9.03 -5.72
C ASP A 76 11.05 -7.63 -5.08
N ALA A 77 10.62 -6.62 -5.82
CA ALA A 77 10.26 -5.36 -5.20
C ALA A 77 9.16 -5.59 -4.15
N THR A 78 9.34 -5.05 -2.96
CA THR A 78 8.42 -5.26 -1.82
C THR A 78 6.99 -4.90 -2.18
N MET A 79 6.77 -3.87 -3.01
CA MET A 79 5.44 -3.50 -3.48
C MET A 79 4.81 -4.61 -4.33
N ASP A 80 5.55 -5.19 -5.27
CA ASP A 80 5.02 -6.25 -6.13
C ASP A 80 4.70 -7.52 -5.34
N VAL A 81 5.58 -7.90 -4.41
CA VAL A 81 5.35 -9.04 -3.49
C VAL A 81 4.11 -8.78 -2.63
N ALA A 82 3.94 -7.56 -2.12
CA ALA A 82 2.78 -7.19 -1.31
C ALA A 82 1.47 -7.24 -2.10
N ILE A 83 1.47 -6.75 -3.33
CA ILE A 83 0.29 -6.81 -4.21
C ILE A 83 -0.08 -8.26 -4.54
N ALA A 84 0.91 -9.10 -4.89
CA ALA A 84 0.65 -10.51 -5.16
C ALA A 84 0.08 -11.20 -3.91
N ARG A 85 0.66 -10.97 -2.74
CA ARG A 85 0.16 -11.49 -1.45
C ARG A 85 -1.27 -11.05 -1.18
N GLU A 86 -1.59 -9.78 -1.39
CA GLU A 86 -2.93 -9.23 -1.21
C GLU A 86 -3.94 -9.88 -2.18
N VAL A 87 -3.57 -10.03 -3.46
CA VAL A 87 -4.44 -10.70 -4.45
C VAL A 87 -4.79 -12.10 -4.00
N PHE A 88 -3.83 -12.92 -3.62
CA PHE A 88 -4.11 -14.30 -3.18
C PHE A 88 -4.82 -14.34 -1.83
N THR A 89 -4.55 -13.42 -0.91
CA THR A 89 -5.27 -13.33 0.37
C THR A 89 -6.75 -13.06 0.15
N PHE A 90 -7.08 -12.02 -0.63
CA PHE A 90 -8.48 -11.67 -0.91
C PHE A 90 -9.17 -12.72 -1.78
N LEU A 91 -8.43 -13.34 -2.70
CA LEU A 91 -8.96 -14.43 -3.50
C LEU A 91 -9.33 -15.65 -2.64
N CYS A 92 -8.47 -16.02 -1.68
CA CYS A 92 -8.77 -17.10 -0.74
C CYS A 92 -9.98 -16.77 0.16
N ASP A 93 -10.13 -15.50 0.59
CA ASP A 93 -11.29 -15.07 1.37
C ASP A 93 -12.58 -15.17 0.55
N MET A 94 -12.56 -14.68 -0.68
CA MET A 94 -13.70 -14.81 -1.59
C MET A 94 -13.96 -16.28 -1.97
N GLY A 95 -12.90 -17.07 -2.15
CA GLY A 95 -13.01 -18.52 -2.43
C GLY A 95 -13.73 -19.27 -1.32
N ARG A 96 -13.40 -19.01 -0.06
CA ARG A 96 -14.14 -19.57 1.09
C ARG A 96 -15.60 -19.12 1.09
N ARG A 97 -15.86 -17.84 0.84
CA ARG A 97 -17.20 -17.26 0.84
C ARG A 97 -18.09 -17.79 -0.28
N PHE A 98 -17.52 -18.04 -1.46
CA PHE A 98 -18.25 -18.43 -2.66
C PHE A 98 -18.06 -19.91 -3.04
N HIS A 99 -17.50 -20.71 -2.13
CA HIS A 99 -17.34 -22.15 -2.28
C HIS A 99 -16.49 -22.54 -3.50
N ALA A 100 -15.29 -21.97 -3.62
CA ALA A 100 -14.28 -22.42 -4.56
C ALA A 100 -13.97 -23.92 -4.33
N SER A 101 -13.55 -24.61 -5.35
CA SER A 101 -13.13 -26.02 -5.24
C SER A 101 -11.91 -26.18 -4.33
N SER A 102 -11.78 -27.35 -3.70
CA SER A 102 -10.59 -27.64 -2.87
C SER A 102 -9.28 -27.48 -3.65
N ALA A 103 -9.26 -27.88 -4.92
CA ALA A 103 -8.09 -27.76 -5.79
C ALA A 103 -7.71 -26.29 -6.04
N GLU A 104 -8.68 -25.40 -6.27
CA GLU A 104 -8.41 -23.95 -6.39
C GLU A 104 -7.85 -23.40 -5.08
N MET A 105 -8.47 -23.72 -3.95
CA MET A 105 -8.04 -23.25 -2.64
C MET A 105 -6.63 -23.73 -2.27
N GLU A 106 -6.30 -25.00 -2.54
CA GLU A 106 -4.97 -25.56 -2.32
C GLU A 106 -3.91 -24.87 -3.18
N ARG A 107 -4.21 -24.64 -4.47
CA ARG A 107 -3.32 -23.96 -5.41
C ARG A 107 -3.02 -22.51 -4.96
N TRP A 108 -4.03 -21.73 -4.63
CA TRP A 108 -3.86 -20.34 -4.19
C TRP A 108 -3.12 -20.23 -2.85
N ASN A 109 -3.44 -21.11 -1.90
CA ASN A 109 -2.72 -21.15 -0.62
C ASN A 109 -1.26 -21.58 -0.78
N ALA A 110 -0.96 -22.51 -1.67
CA ALA A 110 0.41 -22.95 -1.95
C ALA A 110 1.26 -21.77 -2.50
N ILE A 111 0.69 -20.96 -3.40
CA ILE A 111 1.38 -19.77 -3.91
C ILE A 111 1.59 -18.76 -2.79
N LEU A 112 0.54 -18.45 -2.02
CA LEU A 112 0.61 -17.50 -0.92
C LEU A 112 1.70 -17.86 0.11
N GLN A 113 1.85 -19.15 0.41
CA GLN A 113 2.87 -19.64 1.35
C GLN A 113 4.29 -19.58 0.79
N LYS A 114 4.45 -19.65 -0.52
CA LYS A 114 5.75 -19.59 -1.19
C LYS A 114 6.18 -18.19 -1.62
N LEU A 115 5.33 -17.15 -1.46
CA LEU A 115 5.77 -15.78 -1.71
C LEU A 115 6.83 -15.37 -0.69
N PRO A 116 7.89 -14.65 -1.12
CA PRO A 116 8.96 -14.23 -0.23
C PRO A 116 8.45 -13.40 0.95
N ALA A 117 9.04 -13.57 2.12
CA ALA A 117 8.75 -12.73 3.28
C ALA A 117 9.33 -11.32 3.10
N TYR A 118 8.66 -10.32 3.69
CA TYR A 118 9.23 -8.97 3.73
C TYR A 118 10.55 -8.95 4.48
N ARG A 119 11.50 -8.17 4.00
CA ARG A 119 12.85 -8.07 4.57
C ARG A 119 13.02 -6.81 5.40
N ILE A 120 13.68 -6.94 6.55
CA ILE A 120 14.23 -5.81 7.30
C ILE A 120 15.69 -5.64 6.87
N ASN A 121 16.04 -4.45 6.41
CA ASN A 121 17.41 -4.17 5.97
C ASN A 121 18.36 -3.85 7.14
N ASN A 122 19.64 -3.63 6.84
CA ASN A 122 20.67 -3.36 7.85
C ASN A 122 20.43 -2.07 8.63
N ASP A 123 19.62 -1.16 8.12
CA ASP A 123 19.23 0.08 8.82
C ASP A 123 18.02 -0.13 9.77
N GLY A 124 17.50 -1.34 9.85
CA GLY A 124 16.29 -1.66 10.60
C GLY A 124 14.99 -1.22 9.91
N ALA A 125 15.05 -0.80 8.66
CA ALA A 125 13.90 -0.38 7.87
C ALA A 125 13.29 -1.53 7.07
N LEU A 126 12.00 -1.47 6.78
CA LEU A 126 11.37 -2.30 5.77
C LEU A 126 12.08 -2.04 4.44
N ALA A 127 12.65 -3.10 3.87
CA ALA A 127 13.45 -2.98 2.65
C ALA A 127 12.56 -2.72 1.43
N GLU A 128 13.06 -1.94 0.48
CA GLU A 128 12.36 -1.66 -0.78
C GLU A 128 12.43 -2.85 -1.75
N TRP A 129 13.43 -3.70 -1.60
CA TRP A 129 13.56 -4.97 -2.31
C TRP A 129 13.76 -6.10 -1.32
N VAL A 130 13.05 -7.20 -1.52
CA VAL A 130 13.19 -8.40 -0.68
C VAL A 130 14.56 -9.03 -0.88
N ASP A 131 15.06 -9.07 -2.12
CA ASP A 131 16.39 -9.60 -2.43
C ASP A 131 17.49 -8.65 -1.89
N PRO A 132 18.38 -9.13 -0.99
CA PRO A 132 19.43 -8.32 -0.39
C PRO A 132 20.49 -7.82 -1.39
N ALA A 133 20.54 -8.36 -2.60
CA ALA A 133 21.42 -7.87 -3.65
C ALA A 133 21.05 -6.45 -4.13
N TYR A 134 19.84 -5.98 -3.82
CA TYR A 134 19.36 -4.65 -4.18
C TYR A 134 19.39 -3.72 -2.95
N PRO A 135 20.37 -2.81 -2.83
CA PRO A 135 20.44 -1.86 -1.73
C PRO A 135 19.40 -0.76 -1.84
N ASP A 136 18.84 -0.39 -0.70
CA ASP A 136 17.83 0.67 -0.61
C ASP A 136 18.41 2.07 -0.86
N ILE A 137 17.56 2.96 -1.37
CA ILE A 137 17.79 4.40 -1.47
C ILE A 137 16.60 5.15 -0.92
N TYR A 138 16.81 6.02 0.08
CA TYR A 138 15.71 6.70 0.77
C TYR A 138 15.35 8.06 0.16
N ASN A 139 16.26 8.68 -0.57
CA ASN A 139 16.03 9.96 -1.23
C ASN A 139 15.22 9.75 -2.51
N HIS A 140 13.92 9.52 -2.34
CA HIS A 140 12.99 9.33 -3.46
C HIS A 140 11.59 9.81 -3.06
N ARG A 141 10.83 10.36 -4.03
CA ARG A 141 9.48 10.90 -3.81
C ARG A 141 8.41 9.82 -3.62
N HIS A 142 8.65 8.59 -4.06
CA HIS A 142 7.72 7.47 -3.91
C HIS A 142 8.08 6.61 -2.70
N ASN A 143 7.06 6.00 -2.08
CA ASN A 143 7.17 5.16 -0.89
C ASN A 143 6.63 3.76 -1.18
N SER A 144 6.92 3.22 -2.35
CA SER A 144 6.29 2.01 -2.90
C SER A 144 6.42 0.80 -1.96
N HIS A 145 7.57 0.65 -1.28
CA HIS A 145 7.79 -0.41 -0.30
C HIS A 145 6.90 -0.34 0.95
N LEU A 146 6.27 0.81 1.20
CA LEU A 146 5.28 0.97 2.27
C LEU A 146 3.85 0.63 1.82
N TYR A 147 3.68 0.03 0.63
CA TYR A 147 2.40 -0.52 0.18
C TYR A 147 1.74 -1.44 1.22
N PRO A 148 2.43 -2.34 1.93
CA PRO A 148 1.82 -3.20 2.95
C PRO A 148 1.20 -2.44 4.14
N VAL A 149 1.54 -1.15 4.29
CA VAL A 149 0.93 -0.24 5.28
C VAL A 149 -0.24 0.50 4.64
N PHE A 150 -0.01 1.16 3.51
CA PHE A 150 -1.03 1.87 2.74
C PHE A 150 -0.68 1.86 1.24
N PRO A 151 -1.64 1.50 0.36
CA PRO A 151 -3.03 1.14 0.62
C PRO A 151 -3.24 -0.28 1.19
N GLY A 152 -2.25 -1.16 1.14
CA GLY A 152 -2.27 -2.50 1.74
C GLY A 152 -2.61 -2.48 3.23
N ILE A 153 -2.78 -3.65 3.82
CA ILE A 153 -3.18 -3.83 5.23
C ILE A 153 -2.35 -4.87 5.97
N ASP A 154 -1.36 -5.47 5.33
CA ASP A 154 -0.58 -6.59 5.91
C ASP A 154 0.18 -6.19 7.17
N LEU A 155 0.68 -4.95 7.21
CA LEU A 155 1.49 -4.44 8.33
C LEU A 155 0.73 -3.48 9.23
N VAL A 156 -0.61 -3.59 9.27
CA VAL A 156 -1.48 -2.70 10.09
C VAL A 156 -2.43 -3.52 10.94
N GLY A 157 -2.64 -3.06 12.18
CA GLY A 157 -3.54 -3.72 13.13
C GLY A 157 -2.84 -4.77 14.01
N PRO A 158 -3.58 -5.44 14.89
CA PRO A 158 -3.02 -6.25 15.97
C PRO A 158 -2.45 -7.60 15.52
N ASP A 159 -2.84 -8.08 14.36
CA ASP A 159 -2.39 -9.34 13.75
C ASP A 159 -1.16 -9.20 12.85
N ALA A 160 -0.69 -7.96 12.61
CA ALA A 160 0.52 -7.72 11.87
C ALA A 160 1.78 -8.04 12.70
N ASP A 161 2.84 -8.51 12.03
CA ASP A 161 4.12 -8.78 12.68
C ASP A 161 4.70 -7.52 13.32
N PRO A 162 4.93 -7.48 14.64
CA PRO A 162 5.41 -6.29 15.33
C PRO A 162 6.81 -5.84 14.88
N ALA A 163 7.68 -6.77 14.47
CA ALA A 163 9.01 -6.44 13.98
C ALA A 163 8.93 -5.74 12.62
N LEU A 164 8.06 -6.23 11.73
CA LEU A 164 7.81 -5.61 10.43
C LEU A 164 7.08 -4.27 10.56
N GLN A 165 6.13 -4.13 11.50
CA GLN A 165 5.51 -2.83 11.80
C GLN A 165 6.54 -1.81 12.27
N LYS A 166 7.46 -2.22 13.17
CA LYS A 166 8.56 -1.36 13.62
C LYS A 166 9.46 -0.99 12.45
N ALA A 167 9.81 -1.94 11.59
CA ALA A 167 10.63 -1.69 10.41
C ALA A 167 9.95 -0.75 9.41
N ALA A 168 8.63 -0.84 9.24
CA ALA A 168 7.86 0.09 8.43
C ALA A 168 7.90 1.52 8.99
N LYS A 169 7.85 1.69 10.32
CA LYS A 169 8.04 3.01 10.98
C LYS A 169 9.42 3.56 10.70
N VAL A 170 10.47 2.74 10.78
CA VAL A 170 11.85 3.18 10.44
C VAL A 170 11.96 3.57 8.97
N ALA A 171 11.34 2.82 8.06
CA ALA A 171 11.32 3.16 6.63
C ALA A 171 10.60 4.49 6.38
N LEU A 172 9.46 4.71 7.05
CA LEU A 172 8.73 5.97 7.00
C LEU A 172 9.60 7.15 7.51
N ASP A 173 10.28 6.98 8.64
CA ASP A 173 11.18 7.99 9.21
C ASP A 173 12.29 8.39 8.24
N LYS A 174 12.91 7.40 7.61
CA LYS A 174 13.97 7.62 6.63
C LYS A 174 13.46 8.39 5.39
N ARG A 175 12.28 8.03 4.88
CA ARG A 175 11.65 8.75 3.76
C ARG A 175 11.23 10.17 4.16
N PHE A 176 10.69 10.34 5.36
CA PHE A 176 10.26 11.63 5.88
C PHE A 176 11.40 12.62 6.08
N GLY A 177 12.60 12.14 6.37
CA GLY A 177 13.82 12.93 6.51
C GLY A 177 14.31 13.57 5.20
N PHE A 178 13.91 13.03 4.05
CA PHE A 178 14.19 13.64 2.75
C PHE A 178 13.04 14.55 2.33
N ASP A 179 13.38 15.70 1.76
CA ASP A 179 12.37 16.62 1.23
C ASP A 179 11.75 16.01 -0.03
N THR A 180 10.55 15.48 0.11
CA THR A 180 9.80 14.97 -1.02
C THR A 180 9.22 16.17 -1.76
N SER A 181 9.70 16.44 -2.96
CA SER A 181 9.26 17.56 -3.79
C SER A 181 7.92 17.32 -4.50
N SER A 182 7.18 16.28 -4.16
CA SER A 182 5.91 15.97 -4.82
C SER A 182 4.72 15.94 -3.86
N ALA A 183 3.63 16.56 -4.27
CA ALA A 183 2.38 16.58 -3.51
C ALA A 183 1.88 15.17 -3.18
N HIS A 184 1.90 14.27 -4.16
CA HIS A 184 1.47 12.91 -3.98
C HIS A 184 2.36 12.14 -2.98
N GLY A 185 3.68 12.36 -3.00
CA GLY A 185 4.59 11.77 -2.04
C GLY A 185 4.29 12.20 -0.60
N LEU A 186 3.99 13.49 -0.39
CA LEU A 186 3.60 14.03 0.93
C LEU A 186 2.30 13.40 1.44
N ILE A 187 1.29 13.26 0.58
CA ILE A 187 0.01 12.65 0.97
C ILE A 187 0.18 11.15 1.26
N HIS A 188 0.97 10.42 0.46
CA HIS A 188 1.26 9.01 0.73
C HIS A 188 1.99 8.82 2.06
N LEU A 189 3.00 9.64 2.36
CA LEU A 189 3.68 9.61 3.66
C LEU A 189 2.69 9.89 4.82
N ALA A 190 1.76 10.83 4.64
CA ALA A 190 0.76 11.12 5.64
C ALA A 190 -0.23 9.96 5.85
N LEU A 191 -0.68 9.30 4.78
CA LEU A 191 -1.56 8.13 4.83
C LEU A 191 -0.89 6.94 5.51
N GLN A 192 0.40 6.70 5.22
CA GLN A 192 1.20 5.67 5.86
C GLN A 192 1.45 5.99 7.34
N ALA A 193 1.74 7.27 7.67
CA ALA A 193 1.86 7.73 9.04
C ALA A 193 0.56 7.55 9.83
N ALA A 194 -0.59 7.85 9.23
CA ALA A 194 -1.89 7.69 9.86
C ALA A 194 -2.13 6.22 10.26
N ARG A 195 -1.86 5.28 9.38
CA ARG A 195 -2.02 3.85 9.66
C ARG A 195 -0.98 3.27 10.62
N LEU A 196 0.18 3.89 10.76
CA LEU A 196 1.20 3.54 11.74
C LEU A 196 1.02 4.26 13.09
N GLY A 197 -0.05 5.06 13.24
CA GLY A 197 -0.38 5.76 14.48
C GLY A 197 0.53 6.96 14.77
N ASP A 198 1.17 7.55 13.74
CA ASP A 198 2.09 8.69 13.90
C ASP A 198 1.37 10.02 13.56
N ALA A 199 0.61 10.52 14.53
CA ALA A 199 -0.17 11.75 14.40
C ALA A 199 0.70 13.00 14.15
N ASP A 200 1.92 13.03 14.68
CA ASP A 200 2.84 14.16 14.48
C ASP A 200 3.31 14.25 13.04
N LYS A 201 3.66 13.12 12.41
CA LYS A 201 4.01 13.09 10.99
C LYS A 201 2.83 13.42 10.09
N VAL A 202 1.63 12.97 10.45
CA VAL A 202 0.39 13.37 9.76
C VAL A 202 0.26 14.89 9.77
N ARG A 203 0.32 15.52 10.95
CA ARG A 203 0.23 16.98 11.09
C ARG A 203 1.31 17.69 10.28
N GLN A 204 2.56 17.26 10.39
CA GLN A 204 3.68 17.87 9.66
C GLN A 204 3.52 17.77 8.15
N ASN A 205 3.01 16.64 7.63
CA ASN A 205 2.75 16.50 6.18
C ASN A 205 1.59 17.37 5.71
N ILE A 206 0.50 17.47 6.49
CA ILE A 206 -0.60 18.40 6.19
C ILE A 206 -0.09 19.86 6.15
N GLU A 207 0.76 20.25 7.10
CA GLU A 207 1.37 21.57 7.12
C GLU A 207 2.31 21.80 5.93
N ARG A 208 3.16 20.82 5.59
CA ARG A 208 4.04 20.90 4.41
C ARG A 208 3.21 21.07 3.13
N PHE A 209 2.16 20.25 2.98
CA PHE A 209 1.28 20.29 1.82
C PHE A 209 0.56 21.63 1.68
N SER A 210 0.02 22.16 2.77
CA SER A 210 -0.75 23.42 2.74
C SER A 210 0.13 24.69 2.70
N LYS A 211 1.32 24.67 3.33
CA LYS A 211 2.16 25.87 3.44
C LYS A 211 3.21 26.03 2.33
N ARG A 212 3.51 24.97 1.56
CA ARG A 212 4.58 24.98 0.56
C ARG A 212 4.10 25.14 -0.89
N ASN A 213 2.97 25.78 -1.12
CA ASN A 213 2.44 26.04 -2.47
C ASN A 213 2.10 24.78 -3.29
N TYR A 214 1.65 23.73 -2.64
CA TYR A 214 1.04 22.58 -3.32
C TYR A 214 -0.48 22.71 -3.46
N LEU A 215 -1.12 23.45 -2.53
CA LEU A 215 -2.56 23.69 -2.49
C LEU A 215 -2.86 25.14 -2.81
N TYR A 216 -3.83 25.37 -3.66
CA TYR A 216 -4.28 26.69 -4.14
C TYR A 216 -5.74 26.96 -3.84
N ASP A 217 -6.17 28.16 -4.21
CA ASP A 217 -7.56 28.56 -4.16
C ASP A 217 -8.45 27.57 -4.91
N GLY A 218 -9.61 27.25 -4.34
CA GLY A 218 -10.52 26.25 -4.89
C GLY A 218 -10.06 24.80 -4.70
N LEU A 219 -9.11 24.55 -3.79
CA LEU A 219 -8.57 23.23 -3.50
C LEU A 219 -7.87 22.57 -4.70
N ILE A 220 -7.35 23.36 -5.61
CA ILE A 220 -6.55 22.87 -6.74
C ILE A 220 -5.14 22.55 -6.23
N THR A 221 -4.57 21.41 -6.68
CA THR A 221 -3.26 20.96 -6.25
C THR A 221 -2.25 20.97 -7.39
N SER A 222 -0.98 21.20 -7.04
CA SER A 222 0.14 21.06 -7.94
C SER A 222 1.05 19.91 -7.52
N HIS A 223 1.60 19.19 -8.49
CA HIS A 223 2.57 18.14 -8.25
C HIS A 223 3.83 18.66 -7.55
N GLU A 224 4.29 19.84 -7.95
CA GLU A 224 5.44 20.53 -7.39
C GLU A 224 5.04 21.88 -6.80
N PRO A 225 5.79 22.43 -5.83
CA PRO A 225 5.55 23.78 -5.34
C PRO A 225 5.85 24.78 -6.48
N GLY A 226 4.88 25.61 -6.85
CA GLY A 226 5.08 26.61 -7.91
C GLY A 226 4.03 26.64 -9.01
N ARG A 227 2.97 25.85 -8.90
CA ARG A 227 1.78 25.85 -9.80
C ARG A 227 2.06 25.41 -11.24
N THR A 228 3.03 24.54 -11.44
CA THR A 228 3.46 24.17 -12.79
C THR A 228 2.74 22.94 -13.34
N ILE A 229 2.35 22.00 -12.48
CA ILE A 229 1.77 20.72 -12.89
C ILE A 229 0.56 20.41 -12.02
N PHE A 230 -0.64 20.39 -12.61
CA PHE A 230 -1.85 19.95 -11.92
C PHE A 230 -1.70 18.52 -11.43
N ASN A 231 -2.08 18.29 -10.16
CA ASN A 231 -2.00 16.96 -9.54
C ASN A 231 -3.34 16.53 -8.95
N LEU A 232 -4.01 15.63 -9.63
CA LEU A 232 -5.28 15.07 -9.22
C LEU A 232 -5.12 14.09 -8.03
N ASP A 233 -4.01 13.38 -7.97
CA ASP A 233 -3.78 12.34 -6.95
C ASP A 233 -3.84 12.92 -5.54
N ALA A 234 -3.19 14.05 -5.31
CA ALA A 234 -3.13 14.68 -4.01
C ALA A 234 -4.51 15.19 -3.53
N ILE A 235 -5.28 15.84 -4.40
CA ILE A 235 -6.58 16.38 -4.00
C ILE A 235 -7.61 15.28 -3.75
N LEU A 236 -7.58 14.21 -4.52
CA LEU A 236 -8.47 13.07 -4.31
C LEU A 236 -8.06 12.21 -3.09
N SER A 237 -6.78 12.16 -2.76
CA SER A 237 -6.28 11.41 -1.60
C SER A 237 -6.39 12.18 -0.28
N PHE A 238 -6.49 13.51 -0.30
CA PHE A 238 -6.58 14.31 0.92
C PHE A 238 -7.83 14.01 1.78
N PRO A 239 -9.04 13.85 1.23
CA PRO A 239 -10.20 13.39 1.99
C PRO A 239 -9.98 12.00 2.61
N ARG A 240 -9.30 11.10 1.89
CA ARG A 240 -8.95 9.78 2.44
C ARG A 240 -8.03 9.91 3.66
N LEU A 241 -7.07 10.80 3.64
CA LEU A 241 -6.20 11.06 4.79
C LEU A 241 -7.01 11.46 6.03
N LEU A 242 -7.98 12.37 5.88
CA LEU A 242 -8.86 12.78 6.98
C LEU A 242 -9.66 11.60 7.55
N MET A 243 -10.10 10.69 6.67
CA MET A 243 -10.79 9.47 7.10
C MET A 243 -9.86 8.51 7.86
N GLU A 244 -8.66 8.27 7.34
CA GLU A 244 -7.67 7.38 7.97
C GLU A 244 -7.18 7.90 9.34
N MET A 245 -7.16 9.21 9.55
CA MET A 245 -6.86 9.80 10.87
C MET A 245 -7.94 9.52 11.91
N LEU A 246 -9.20 9.37 11.47
CA LEU A 246 -10.36 9.20 12.34
C LEU A 246 -10.68 7.76 12.61
N VAL A 247 -10.65 6.91 11.59
CA VAL A 247 -11.02 5.51 11.70
C VAL A 247 -10.24 4.68 10.69
N PHE A 248 -9.57 3.65 11.19
CA PHE A 248 -9.05 2.58 10.36
C PHE A 248 -9.89 1.32 10.56
N THR A 249 -10.22 0.62 9.48
CA THR A 249 -10.98 -0.64 9.54
C THR A 249 -10.42 -1.68 8.57
N LYS A 250 -10.40 -2.92 9.02
CA LYS A 250 -10.23 -4.11 8.20
C LYS A 250 -11.12 -5.23 8.75
N SER A 251 -11.22 -6.36 8.07
CA SER A 251 -12.07 -7.47 8.53
C SER A 251 -11.78 -7.81 10.00
N GLY A 252 -12.81 -7.75 10.85
CA GLY A 252 -12.72 -8.06 12.25
C GLY A 252 -12.01 -7.02 13.15
N TYR A 253 -11.62 -5.85 12.62
CA TYR A 253 -10.90 -4.85 13.38
C TYR A 253 -11.34 -3.42 13.05
N ILE A 254 -11.55 -2.62 14.11
CA ILE A 254 -11.83 -1.19 14.01
C ILE A 254 -10.91 -0.46 15.00
N GLU A 255 -10.25 0.59 14.54
CA GLU A 255 -9.44 1.49 15.35
C GLU A 255 -9.98 2.91 15.22
N PHE A 256 -10.28 3.55 16.35
CA PHE A 256 -10.76 4.92 16.41
C PHE A 256 -9.62 5.87 16.74
N LEU A 257 -9.53 6.97 16.00
CA LEU A 257 -8.54 8.04 16.18
C LEU A 257 -7.09 7.54 16.14
N PRO A 258 -6.71 6.66 15.18
CA PRO A 258 -5.36 6.09 15.16
C PRO A 258 -4.27 7.16 15.08
N ALA A 259 -4.56 8.30 14.46
CA ALA A 259 -3.58 9.35 14.25
C ALA A 259 -4.18 10.76 14.29
N TRP A 260 -5.06 11.03 15.26
CA TRP A 260 -5.59 12.39 15.45
C TRP A 260 -4.54 13.31 16.09
N PRO A 261 -4.07 14.38 15.40
CA PRO A 261 -3.00 15.21 15.94
C PRO A 261 -3.46 16.07 17.12
N VAL A 262 -2.57 16.22 18.09
CA VAL A 262 -2.81 17.15 19.22
C VAL A 262 -3.00 18.57 18.70
N GLY A 263 -4.03 19.26 19.21
CA GLY A 263 -4.38 20.63 18.82
C GLY A 263 -5.29 20.73 17.62
N PHE A 264 -5.72 19.62 17.02
CA PHE A 264 -6.83 19.66 16.06
C PHE A 264 -8.14 19.88 16.81
N PRO A 265 -9.08 20.67 16.24
CA PRO A 265 -10.33 20.97 16.90
C PRO A 265 -11.21 19.73 17.06
N ASP A 266 -12.10 19.75 18.02
CA ASP A 266 -13.16 18.77 18.12
C ASP A 266 -14.02 18.78 16.87
N GLY A 267 -14.55 17.62 16.50
CA GLY A 267 -15.34 17.48 15.29
C GLY A 267 -16.30 16.30 15.37
N SER A 268 -17.11 16.18 14.34
CA SER A 268 -17.96 15.00 14.13
C SER A 268 -17.96 14.59 12.67
N LEU A 269 -17.97 13.27 12.45
CA LEU A 269 -18.10 12.67 11.12
C LEU A 269 -19.32 11.77 11.13
N LYS A 270 -20.20 11.94 10.13
CA LYS A 270 -21.42 11.12 9.96
C LYS A 270 -21.39 10.43 8.59
N GLY A 271 -22.01 9.25 8.53
CA GLY A 271 -22.18 8.53 7.26
C GLY A 271 -20.93 7.81 6.76
N MET A 272 -19.87 7.70 7.57
CA MET A 272 -18.71 6.92 7.23
C MET A 272 -19.07 5.42 7.16
N ARG A 273 -18.64 4.76 6.11
CA ARG A 273 -18.77 3.31 5.98
C ARG A 273 -17.49 2.64 6.45
N ILE A 274 -17.64 1.52 7.10
CA ILE A 274 -16.54 0.69 7.62
C ILE A 274 -16.65 -0.71 7.05
N TYR A 275 -15.57 -1.47 7.09
CA TYR A 275 -15.60 -2.90 6.77
C TYR A 275 -16.59 -3.61 7.70
N GLY A 276 -17.54 -4.35 7.12
CA GLY A 276 -18.58 -5.10 7.79
C GLY A 276 -18.49 -6.60 7.55
#